data_4223090b8918d2b1e3e3cff429a2a5a5
#
_entry.id   4223090b8918d2b1e3e3cff429a2a5a5
#
_cell.length_a   1.000
_cell.length_b   1.000
_cell.length_c   1.000
_cell.angle_alpha   90.00
_cell.angle_beta   90.00
_cell.angle_gamma   90.00
#
_symmetry.space_group_name_H-M   'P 1'
#
loop_
_entity.id
_entity.type
_entity.pdbx_description
1 polymer ?
#
loop_
_entity_poly.entity_id
_entity_poly.type
_entity_poly.pdbx_seq_one_letter_code
_entity_poly.pdbx_strand_id
1 'polypeptide(L)'
;MSNQKILVLGATGYIGSATVKTLASLNANVTAGVRDPTKVKELETAGASVVKADMGQSQSELAQILKNYDHLYVVTPGHIDRTNLAINAIKAAQEAHIKYILIVSITAADNLEILFGRQFNPIEKELKLSGLNYGILRLPIFTDNIFGNAEHIKSHNTFYGPIDGDKKLVTVAIQDAALAAATILLNPSNHIGKTYTITSELSSSDEQAQSYSQALARPIKYVNGTFEGTKKALLNFMPEWQVDGVLELYKLIEKQEQSQVTFTNDFKTLTGKEPTTHLKFMQQFSVAF
;
A
#
# COMPACT_ATOMS: atom_id res chain seq x y z
N MET A 1 7.76 -11.92 23.82
CA MET A 1 7.00 -11.53 22.61
C MET A 1 5.58 -11.20 23.07
N SER A 2 5.00 -10.10 22.66
CA SER A 2 3.64 -9.73 23.08
C SER A 2 2.66 -10.72 22.47
N ASN A 3 1.78 -11.30 23.30
CA ASN A 3 0.76 -12.25 22.83
C ASN A 3 -0.44 -11.52 22.20
N GLN A 4 -0.21 -10.32 21.62
CA GLN A 4 -1.25 -9.47 21.06
C GLN A 4 -1.75 -10.04 19.74
N LYS A 5 -3.08 -10.13 19.63
CA LYS A 5 -3.75 -10.66 18.44
C LYS A 5 -3.99 -9.55 17.44
N ILE A 6 -3.45 -9.69 16.25
CA ILE A 6 -3.52 -8.69 15.16
C ILE A 6 -4.45 -9.22 14.07
N LEU A 7 -5.48 -8.45 13.73
CA LEU A 7 -6.32 -8.72 12.55
C LEU A 7 -5.93 -7.78 11.41
N VAL A 8 -5.77 -8.33 10.22
CA VAL A 8 -5.54 -7.57 8.98
C VAL A 8 -6.78 -7.67 8.09
N LEU A 9 -7.53 -6.59 7.93
CA LEU A 9 -8.60 -6.49 6.93
C LEU A 9 -8.00 -6.06 5.58
N GLY A 10 -8.52 -6.65 4.49
CA GLY A 10 -7.92 -6.49 3.16
C GLY A 10 -6.68 -7.37 2.95
N ALA A 11 -6.57 -8.47 3.70
CA ALA A 11 -5.43 -9.38 3.73
C ALA A 11 -5.11 -10.08 2.40
N THR A 12 -6.02 -10.09 1.43
CA THR A 12 -5.82 -10.69 0.10
C THR A 12 -5.25 -9.70 -0.93
N GLY A 13 -5.20 -8.41 -0.61
CA GLY A 13 -4.55 -7.40 -1.47
C GLY A 13 -3.02 -7.41 -1.32
N TYR A 14 -2.32 -6.74 -2.23
CA TYR A 14 -0.84 -6.71 -2.25
C TYR A 14 -0.24 -6.29 -0.91
N ILE A 15 -0.65 -5.14 -0.36
CA ILE A 15 -0.15 -4.63 0.93
C ILE A 15 -0.57 -5.54 2.09
N GLY A 16 -1.86 -5.94 2.13
CA GLY A 16 -2.37 -6.76 3.22
C GLY A 16 -1.69 -8.12 3.28
N SER A 17 -1.56 -8.80 2.14
CA SER A 17 -0.89 -10.11 2.04
C SER A 17 0.59 -10.02 2.43
N ALA A 18 1.31 -9.02 1.93
CA ALA A 18 2.70 -8.78 2.29
C ALA A 18 2.86 -8.52 3.80
N THR A 19 1.95 -7.72 4.40
CA THR A 19 2.00 -7.43 5.85
C THR A 19 1.69 -8.68 6.68
N VAL A 20 0.68 -9.49 6.29
CA VAL A 20 0.38 -10.76 6.97
C VAL A 20 1.60 -11.69 6.94
N LYS A 21 2.21 -11.88 5.77
CA LYS A 21 3.43 -12.71 5.60
C LYS A 21 4.59 -12.17 6.44
N THR A 22 4.79 -10.87 6.48
CA THR A 22 5.84 -10.23 7.29
C THR A 22 5.59 -10.43 8.79
N LEU A 23 4.37 -10.19 9.27
CA LEU A 23 4.01 -10.42 10.69
C LEU A 23 4.21 -11.89 11.08
N ALA A 24 3.74 -12.81 10.25
CA ALA A 24 3.92 -14.26 10.48
C ALA A 24 5.41 -14.65 10.55
N SER A 25 6.25 -14.15 9.65
CA SER A 25 7.69 -14.39 9.66
C SER A 25 8.39 -13.85 10.92
N LEU A 26 7.80 -12.84 11.56
CA LEU A 26 8.25 -12.29 12.84
C LEU A 26 7.61 -12.99 14.06
N ASN A 27 6.93 -14.13 13.83
CA ASN A 27 6.24 -14.92 14.85
C ASN A 27 5.15 -14.12 15.61
N ALA A 28 4.49 -13.18 14.95
CA ALA A 28 3.35 -12.45 15.49
C ALA A 28 2.08 -13.32 15.44
N ASN A 29 1.17 -13.13 16.40
CA ASN A 29 -0.16 -13.73 16.36
C ASN A 29 -1.05 -12.94 15.40
N VAL A 30 -0.93 -13.24 14.09
CA VAL A 30 -1.63 -12.55 13.01
C VAL A 30 -2.75 -13.40 12.44
N THR A 31 -3.89 -12.75 12.19
CA THR A 31 -5.05 -13.33 11.49
C THR A 31 -5.36 -12.51 10.25
N ALA A 32 -5.53 -13.18 9.13
CA ALA A 32 -5.98 -12.60 7.87
C ALA A 32 -7.51 -12.53 7.85
N GLY A 33 -8.08 -11.32 7.82
CA GLY A 33 -9.50 -11.08 7.60
C GLY A 33 -9.80 -11.08 6.10
N VAL A 34 -10.64 -12.01 5.65
CA VAL A 34 -10.90 -12.25 4.23
C VAL A 34 -12.39 -12.49 3.95
N ARG A 35 -12.84 -12.19 2.73
CA ARG A 35 -14.20 -12.47 2.28
C ARG A 35 -14.47 -13.95 2.08
N ASP A 36 -13.52 -14.65 1.50
CA ASP A 36 -13.59 -16.07 1.18
C ASP A 36 -12.35 -16.80 1.75
N PRO A 37 -12.49 -17.48 2.90
CA PRO A 37 -11.40 -18.22 3.53
C PRO A 37 -10.85 -19.39 2.71
N THR A 38 -11.60 -19.89 1.72
CA THR A 38 -11.17 -21.05 0.92
C THR A 38 -10.07 -20.72 -0.10
N LYS A 39 -9.83 -19.44 -0.37
CA LYS A 39 -8.92 -18.95 -1.42
C LYS A 39 -7.59 -18.39 -0.92
N VAL A 40 -7.20 -18.67 0.32
CA VAL A 40 -6.07 -17.99 0.98
C VAL A 40 -5.02 -18.94 1.57
N LYS A 41 -4.90 -20.12 0.99
CA LYS A 41 -3.93 -21.15 1.43
C LYS A 41 -2.48 -20.61 1.59
N GLU A 42 -2.09 -19.65 0.78
CA GLU A 42 -0.77 -19.03 0.88
C GLU A 42 -0.55 -18.28 2.20
N LEU A 43 -1.59 -17.66 2.78
CA LEU A 43 -1.50 -16.95 4.05
C LEU A 43 -1.41 -17.93 5.21
N GLU A 44 -2.16 -19.05 5.14
CA GLU A 44 -2.08 -20.14 6.12
C GLU A 44 -0.70 -20.82 6.07
N THR A 45 -0.18 -21.08 4.87
CA THR A 45 1.17 -21.64 4.68
C THR A 45 2.25 -20.71 5.24
N ALA A 46 2.04 -19.39 5.20
CA ALA A 46 2.93 -18.42 5.82
C ALA A 46 2.83 -18.38 7.36
N GLY A 47 1.91 -19.13 7.98
CA GLY A 47 1.73 -19.22 9.43
C GLY A 47 0.65 -18.29 10.02
N ALA A 48 -0.17 -17.64 9.19
CA ALA A 48 -1.27 -16.80 9.65
C ALA A 48 -2.53 -17.64 9.90
N SER A 49 -3.31 -17.26 10.91
CA SER A 49 -4.71 -17.73 11.04
C SER A 49 -5.57 -17.00 9.99
N VAL A 50 -6.73 -17.58 9.66
CA VAL A 50 -7.68 -16.97 8.71
C VAL A 50 -9.06 -16.89 9.36
N VAL A 51 -9.76 -15.77 9.13
CA VAL A 51 -11.14 -15.57 9.56
C VAL A 51 -11.95 -14.90 8.44
N LYS A 52 -13.22 -15.29 8.34
CA LYS A 52 -14.15 -14.56 7.48
C LYS A 52 -14.47 -13.20 8.11
N ALA A 53 -13.88 -12.15 7.59
CA ALA A 53 -14.10 -10.76 8.02
C ALA A 53 -13.93 -9.84 6.83
N ASP A 54 -14.94 -9.01 6.57
CA ASP A 54 -15.00 -8.09 5.44
C ASP A 54 -15.56 -6.73 5.87
N MET A 55 -15.00 -5.65 5.36
CA MET A 55 -15.42 -4.29 5.67
C MET A 55 -16.86 -3.97 5.20
N GLY A 56 -17.42 -4.77 4.30
CA GLY A 56 -18.80 -4.66 3.82
C GLY A 56 -19.85 -5.36 4.70
N GLN A 57 -19.44 -6.11 5.74
CA GLN A 57 -20.37 -6.64 6.73
C GLN A 57 -21.03 -5.51 7.53
N SER A 58 -22.17 -5.76 8.17
CA SER A 58 -22.74 -4.77 9.09
C SER A 58 -21.73 -4.41 10.20
N GLN A 59 -21.81 -3.18 10.70
CA GLN A 59 -20.92 -2.71 11.77
C GLN A 59 -20.91 -3.67 12.97
N SER A 60 -22.09 -4.13 13.40
CA SER A 60 -22.21 -5.02 14.56
C SER A 60 -21.62 -6.41 14.33
N GLU A 61 -21.80 -6.99 13.13
CA GLU A 61 -21.18 -8.28 12.78
C GLU A 61 -19.65 -8.16 12.78
N LEU A 62 -19.13 -7.11 12.17
CA LEU A 62 -17.69 -6.87 12.15
C LEU A 62 -17.15 -6.62 13.56
N ALA A 63 -17.87 -5.83 14.38
CA ALA A 63 -17.48 -5.58 15.77
C ALA A 63 -17.43 -6.87 16.61
N GLN A 64 -18.36 -7.81 16.43
CA GLN A 64 -18.31 -9.11 17.13
C GLN A 64 -17.05 -9.91 16.78
N ILE A 65 -16.61 -9.87 15.53
CA ILE A 65 -15.35 -10.49 15.13
C ILE A 65 -14.16 -9.78 15.78
N LEU A 66 -14.15 -8.44 15.72
CA LEU A 66 -13.06 -7.59 16.21
C LEU A 66 -12.83 -7.73 17.72
N LYS A 67 -13.83 -8.05 18.53
CA LYS A 67 -13.69 -8.29 19.99
C LYS A 67 -12.65 -9.36 20.35
N ASN A 68 -12.28 -10.22 19.41
CA ASN A 68 -11.29 -11.28 19.63
C ASN A 68 -9.83 -10.81 19.39
N TYR A 69 -9.63 -9.54 19.01
CA TYR A 69 -8.33 -9.00 18.61
C TYR A 69 -7.95 -7.75 19.42
N ASP A 70 -6.66 -7.53 19.55
CA ASP A 70 -6.11 -6.36 20.23
C ASP A 70 -5.86 -5.21 19.25
N HIS A 71 -5.31 -5.53 18.07
CA HIS A 71 -4.93 -4.56 17.05
C HIS A 71 -5.59 -4.88 15.72
N LEU A 72 -5.93 -3.81 15.00
CA LEU A 72 -6.52 -3.89 13.68
C LEU A 72 -5.64 -3.17 12.66
N TYR A 73 -5.36 -3.81 11.54
CA TYR A 73 -4.80 -3.16 10.35
C TYR A 73 -5.85 -3.11 9.25
N VAL A 74 -6.14 -1.91 8.76
CA VAL A 74 -7.12 -1.68 7.69
C VAL A 74 -6.40 -1.32 6.41
N VAL A 75 -6.41 -2.24 5.46
CA VAL A 75 -5.97 -2.01 4.08
C VAL A 75 -7.21 -1.89 3.21
N THR A 76 -7.51 -0.67 2.79
CA THR A 76 -8.74 -0.39 2.03
C THR A 76 -8.72 -1.07 0.66
N PRO A 77 -9.85 -1.64 0.20
CA PRO A 77 -9.91 -2.26 -1.12
C PRO A 77 -9.84 -1.22 -2.25
N GLY A 78 -9.44 -1.67 -3.44
CA GLY A 78 -9.61 -0.93 -4.68
C GLY A 78 -11.09 -0.92 -5.11
N HIS A 79 -11.93 -0.20 -4.37
CA HIS A 79 -13.38 -0.14 -4.56
C HIS A 79 -13.85 1.30 -4.57
N ILE A 80 -14.88 1.61 -5.39
CA ILE A 80 -15.41 2.97 -5.47
C ILE A 80 -15.95 3.45 -4.12
N ASP A 81 -16.51 2.54 -3.34
CA ASP A 81 -17.08 2.81 -2.01
C ASP A 81 -16.08 2.61 -0.86
N ARG A 82 -14.75 2.65 -1.13
CA ARG A 82 -13.72 2.39 -0.10
C ARG A 82 -13.85 3.28 1.13
N THR A 83 -14.32 4.51 0.96
CA THR A 83 -14.51 5.45 2.07
C THR A 83 -15.49 4.91 3.09
N ASN A 84 -16.67 4.49 2.67
CA ASN A 84 -17.70 3.95 3.57
C ASN A 84 -17.25 2.61 4.18
N LEU A 85 -16.61 1.76 3.40
CA LEU A 85 -16.07 0.49 3.87
C LEU A 85 -15.02 0.70 4.99
N ALA A 86 -14.11 1.64 4.83
CA ALA A 86 -13.10 1.94 5.84
C ALA A 86 -13.73 2.61 7.08
N ILE A 87 -14.66 3.54 6.90
CA ILE A 87 -15.39 4.18 8.02
C ILE A 87 -16.19 3.13 8.81
N ASN A 88 -16.83 2.17 8.13
CA ASN A 88 -17.50 1.06 8.79
C ASN A 88 -16.53 0.24 9.66
N ALA A 89 -15.33 -0.06 9.15
CA ALA A 89 -14.30 -0.76 9.93
C ALA A 89 -13.83 0.05 11.16
N ILE A 90 -13.69 1.38 11.04
CA ILE A 90 -13.34 2.26 12.16
C ILE A 90 -14.43 2.21 13.24
N LYS A 91 -15.70 2.36 12.85
CA LYS A 91 -16.84 2.31 13.78
C LYS A 91 -16.98 0.96 14.46
N ALA A 92 -16.79 -0.14 13.72
CA ALA A 92 -16.76 -1.48 14.28
C ALA A 92 -15.59 -1.65 15.27
N ALA A 93 -14.43 -1.06 15.00
CA ALA A 93 -13.28 -1.07 15.90
C ALA A 93 -13.55 -0.28 17.21
N GLN A 94 -14.27 0.85 17.13
CA GLN A 94 -14.73 1.59 18.30
C GLN A 94 -15.67 0.73 19.18
N GLU A 95 -16.68 0.11 18.58
CA GLU A 95 -17.65 -0.76 19.27
C GLU A 95 -16.98 -1.98 19.89
N ALA A 96 -15.97 -2.54 19.23
CA ALA A 96 -15.19 -3.67 19.72
C ALA A 96 -14.10 -3.29 20.76
N HIS A 97 -13.88 -2.00 21.00
CA HIS A 97 -12.82 -1.48 21.89
C HIS A 97 -11.41 -1.96 21.47
N ILE A 98 -11.11 -1.92 20.16
CA ILE A 98 -9.78 -2.22 19.63
C ILE A 98 -8.75 -1.30 20.30
N LYS A 99 -7.64 -1.89 20.77
CA LYS A 99 -6.60 -1.15 21.50
C LYS A 99 -5.77 -0.25 20.60
N TYR A 100 -5.56 -0.64 19.34
CA TYR A 100 -4.83 0.15 18.35
C TYR A 100 -5.29 -0.20 16.93
N ILE A 101 -5.49 0.84 16.11
CA ILE A 101 -5.84 0.70 14.69
C ILE A 101 -4.80 1.39 13.82
N LEU A 102 -4.28 0.68 12.81
CA LEU A 102 -3.42 1.23 11.76
C LEU A 102 -4.20 1.26 10.45
N ILE A 103 -4.13 2.36 9.69
CA ILE A 103 -4.81 2.47 8.39
C ILE A 103 -3.81 2.85 7.30
N VAL A 104 -3.95 2.22 6.13
CA VAL A 104 -3.29 2.67 4.90
C VAL A 104 -4.01 3.87 4.32
N SER A 105 -3.24 4.89 3.96
CA SER A 105 -3.65 6.09 3.26
C SER A 105 -2.70 6.38 2.10
N ILE A 106 -2.82 7.54 1.47
CA ILE A 106 -1.96 7.97 0.36
C ILE A 106 -1.25 9.30 0.68
N THR A 107 -0.13 9.56 0.01
CA THR A 107 0.64 10.81 0.17
C THR A 107 -0.19 12.06 -0.17
N ALA A 108 -1.11 11.97 -1.13
CA ALA A 108 -1.99 13.05 -1.56
C ALA A 108 -3.36 13.07 -0.85
N ALA A 109 -3.50 12.47 0.34
CA ALA A 109 -4.78 12.40 1.05
C ALA A 109 -5.40 13.79 1.36
N ASP A 110 -4.59 14.82 1.49
CA ASP A 110 -5.04 16.18 1.78
C ASP A 110 -5.47 16.95 0.51
N ASN A 111 -5.18 16.44 -0.68
CA ASN A 111 -5.56 17.07 -1.95
C ASN A 111 -6.97 16.62 -2.39
N LEU A 112 -7.98 17.45 -2.08
CA LEU A 112 -9.38 17.15 -2.40
C LEU A 112 -9.76 17.38 -3.87
N GLU A 113 -8.85 17.89 -4.69
CA GLU A 113 -9.08 18.06 -6.13
C GLU A 113 -9.03 16.73 -6.88
N ILE A 114 -8.29 15.74 -6.34
CA ILE A 114 -8.16 14.41 -6.93
C ILE A 114 -9.11 13.39 -6.28
N LEU A 115 -9.49 12.36 -7.06
CA LEU A 115 -10.41 11.32 -6.62
C LEU A 115 -9.92 10.62 -5.33
N PHE A 116 -8.66 10.19 -5.31
CA PHE A 116 -8.15 9.45 -4.16
C PHE A 116 -8.02 10.34 -2.91
N GLY A 117 -7.73 11.62 -3.05
CA GLY A 117 -7.78 12.57 -1.94
C GLY A 117 -9.20 12.65 -1.35
N ARG A 118 -10.22 12.79 -2.21
CA ARG A 118 -11.63 12.78 -1.78
C ARG A 118 -12.05 11.48 -1.11
N GLN A 119 -11.42 10.36 -1.45
CA GLN A 119 -11.72 9.06 -0.82
C GLN A 119 -10.97 8.87 0.51
N PHE A 120 -9.69 9.22 0.58
CA PHE A 120 -8.86 8.93 1.77
C PHE A 120 -8.96 10.01 2.87
N ASN A 121 -9.15 11.27 2.52
CA ASN A 121 -9.27 12.34 3.51
C ASN A 121 -10.39 12.11 4.53
N PRO A 122 -11.63 11.73 4.13
CA PRO A 122 -12.68 11.43 5.10
C PRO A 122 -12.35 10.25 6.01
N ILE A 123 -11.62 9.24 5.51
CA ILE A 123 -11.19 8.10 6.32
C ILE A 123 -10.22 8.56 7.42
N GLU A 124 -9.21 9.37 7.07
CA GLU A 124 -8.28 9.91 8.06
C GLU A 124 -8.98 10.82 9.08
N LYS A 125 -9.94 11.63 8.65
CA LYS A 125 -10.73 12.48 9.54
C LYS A 125 -11.57 11.67 10.53
N GLU A 126 -12.30 10.66 10.06
CA GLU A 126 -13.09 9.77 10.91
C GLU A 126 -12.19 9.06 11.94
N LEU A 127 -11.04 8.55 11.48
CA LEU A 127 -10.08 7.89 12.37
C LEU A 127 -9.58 8.83 13.48
N LYS A 128 -9.19 10.05 13.13
CA LYS A 128 -8.71 11.07 14.09
C LYS A 128 -9.77 11.48 15.11
N LEU A 129 -11.05 11.42 14.74
CA LEU A 129 -12.19 11.74 15.59
C LEU A 129 -12.71 10.53 16.38
N SER A 130 -12.26 9.32 16.08
CA SER A 130 -12.80 8.08 16.65
C SER A 130 -12.51 7.87 18.14
N GLY A 131 -11.55 8.57 18.72
CA GLY A 131 -11.08 8.32 20.08
C GLY A 131 -10.25 7.06 20.25
N LEU A 132 -10.01 6.28 19.18
CA LEU A 132 -9.11 5.13 19.21
C LEU A 132 -7.65 5.55 19.24
N ASN A 133 -6.78 4.73 19.83
CA ASN A 133 -5.35 4.84 19.56
C ASN A 133 -5.09 4.41 18.12
N TYR A 134 -4.49 5.27 17.33
CA TYR A 134 -4.35 5.02 15.90
C TYR A 134 -2.97 5.38 15.33
N GLY A 135 -2.67 4.86 14.16
CA GLY A 135 -1.61 5.29 13.26
C GLY A 135 -2.10 5.34 11.82
N ILE A 136 -1.43 6.12 11.00
CA ILE A 136 -1.71 6.28 9.57
C ILE A 136 -0.42 6.02 8.80
N LEU A 137 -0.50 5.16 7.76
CA LEU A 137 0.56 4.95 6.78
C LEU A 137 0.15 5.59 5.46
N ARG A 138 0.76 6.69 5.08
CA ARG A 138 0.63 7.30 3.76
C ARG A 138 1.65 6.70 2.81
N LEU A 139 1.17 6.13 1.72
CA LEU A 139 1.98 5.46 0.72
C LEU A 139 1.91 6.22 -0.62
N PRO A 140 3.05 6.41 -1.32
CA PRO A 140 3.07 6.89 -2.70
C PRO A 140 2.76 5.77 -3.69
N ILE A 141 3.08 5.98 -4.97
CA ILE A 141 3.00 4.96 -6.02
C ILE A 141 3.97 3.81 -5.70
N PHE A 142 3.51 2.56 -5.99
CA PHE A 142 4.30 1.37 -5.69
C PHE A 142 5.38 1.10 -6.75
N THR A 143 6.60 0.81 -6.30
CA THR A 143 7.69 0.28 -7.13
C THR A 143 7.24 -0.98 -7.88
N ASP A 144 6.45 -1.80 -7.23
CA ASP A 144 5.91 -3.08 -7.73
C ASP A 144 5.01 -2.92 -8.97
N ASN A 145 4.51 -1.72 -9.27
CA ASN A 145 3.73 -1.45 -10.49
C ASN A 145 4.53 -1.76 -11.76
N ILE A 146 5.86 -1.84 -11.69
CA ILE A 146 6.72 -2.22 -12.81
C ILE A 146 6.43 -3.64 -13.34
N PHE A 147 5.84 -4.54 -12.52
CA PHE A 147 5.42 -5.85 -13.00
C PHE A 147 4.38 -5.78 -14.12
N GLY A 148 3.58 -4.69 -14.18
CA GLY A 148 2.70 -4.43 -15.32
C GLY A 148 3.43 -4.22 -16.65
N ASN A 149 4.72 -3.91 -16.62
CA ASN A 149 5.60 -3.76 -17.78
C ASN A 149 6.53 -4.97 -18.01
N ALA A 150 6.42 -6.05 -17.21
CA ALA A 150 7.39 -7.15 -17.24
C ALA A 150 7.55 -7.77 -18.63
N GLU A 151 6.45 -8.00 -19.34
CA GLU A 151 6.48 -8.58 -20.69
C GLU A 151 7.16 -7.64 -21.70
N HIS A 152 6.91 -6.33 -21.63
CA HIS A 152 7.59 -5.36 -22.49
C HIS A 152 9.08 -5.23 -22.17
N ILE A 153 9.45 -5.33 -20.90
CA ILE A 153 10.86 -5.37 -20.49
C ILE A 153 11.54 -6.62 -21.03
N LYS A 154 10.89 -7.79 -20.96
CA LYS A 154 11.42 -9.06 -21.51
C LYS A 154 11.63 -8.99 -23.02
N SER A 155 10.58 -8.59 -23.74
CA SER A 155 10.54 -8.71 -25.21
C SER A 155 11.16 -7.53 -25.93
N HIS A 156 11.12 -6.32 -25.36
CA HIS A 156 11.51 -5.07 -26.04
C HIS A 156 12.51 -4.22 -25.26
N ASN A 157 12.95 -4.67 -24.06
CA ASN A 157 13.83 -3.88 -23.18
C ASN A 157 13.25 -2.49 -22.83
N THR A 158 11.94 -2.37 -22.71
CA THR A 158 11.25 -1.09 -22.58
C THR A 158 10.14 -1.15 -21.54
N PHE A 159 9.96 -0.07 -20.79
CA PHE A 159 8.77 0.14 -19.96
C PHE A 159 8.16 1.50 -20.24
N TYR A 160 6.89 1.65 -19.92
CA TYR A 160 6.07 2.79 -20.29
C TYR A 160 5.42 3.44 -19.06
N GLY A 161 5.24 4.75 -19.12
CA GLY A 161 4.45 5.55 -18.21
C GLY A 161 3.91 6.79 -18.91
N PRO A 162 3.03 7.59 -18.25
CA PRO A 162 2.31 8.67 -18.92
C PRO A 162 3.02 10.03 -18.96
N ILE A 163 4.13 10.20 -18.24
CA ILE A 163 4.81 11.49 -18.03
C ILE A 163 6.21 11.47 -18.62
N ASP A 164 6.86 12.63 -18.71
CA ASP A 164 8.24 12.73 -19.21
C ASP A 164 9.23 12.02 -18.28
N GLY A 165 10.25 11.40 -18.88
CA GLY A 165 11.20 10.53 -18.21
C GLY A 165 12.06 11.21 -17.16
N ASP A 166 12.24 12.53 -17.23
CA ASP A 166 13.02 13.35 -16.30
C ASP A 166 12.26 13.75 -15.03
N LYS A 167 10.93 13.60 -15.02
CA LYS A 167 10.09 13.97 -13.88
C LYS A 167 10.36 13.05 -12.68
N LYS A 168 10.69 13.67 -11.54
CA LYS A 168 10.90 12.93 -10.29
C LYS A 168 9.59 12.48 -9.68
N LEU A 169 9.61 11.29 -9.13
CA LEU A 169 8.52 10.76 -8.30
C LEU A 169 9.10 9.94 -7.16
N VAL A 170 8.40 9.97 -6.04
CA VAL A 170 8.70 9.10 -4.92
C VAL A 170 7.90 7.81 -5.06
N THR A 171 8.55 6.68 -4.79
CA THR A 171 7.92 5.36 -4.82
C THR A 171 8.12 4.64 -3.49
N VAL A 172 7.34 3.58 -3.26
CA VAL A 172 7.51 2.65 -2.15
C VAL A 172 7.43 1.20 -2.64
N ALA A 173 8.37 0.37 -2.23
CA ALA A 173 8.27 -1.08 -2.41
C ALA A 173 7.24 -1.65 -1.42
N ILE A 174 6.37 -2.56 -1.89
CA ILE A 174 5.34 -3.18 -1.05
C ILE A 174 5.95 -3.86 0.18
N GLN A 175 7.11 -4.49 0.04
CA GLN A 175 7.83 -5.11 1.15
C GLN A 175 8.26 -4.10 2.23
N ASP A 176 8.63 -2.88 1.85
CA ASP A 176 8.98 -1.82 2.80
C ASP A 176 7.73 -1.31 3.53
N ALA A 177 6.65 -1.07 2.80
CA ALA A 177 5.36 -0.70 3.41
C ALA A 177 4.86 -1.78 4.39
N ALA A 178 5.01 -3.06 4.04
CA ALA A 178 4.63 -4.19 4.89
C ALA A 178 5.51 -4.28 6.16
N LEU A 179 6.82 -4.07 6.03
CA LEU A 179 7.74 -4.07 7.18
C LEU A 179 7.46 -2.87 8.12
N ALA A 180 7.22 -1.69 7.57
CA ALA A 180 6.83 -0.52 8.37
C ALA A 180 5.51 -0.76 9.13
N ALA A 181 4.49 -1.32 8.45
CA ALA A 181 3.23 -1.67 9.09
C ALA A 181 3.43 -2.71 10.21
N ALA A 182 4.21 -3.77 9.97
CA ALA A 182 4.50 -4.79 10.96
C ALA A 182 5.23 -4.21 12.18
N THR A 183 6.22 -3.35 11.96
CA THR A 183 6.97 -2.69 13.04
C THR A 183 6.05 -1.88 13.95
N ILE A 184 5.13 -1.11 13.37
CA ILE A 184 4.15 -0.31 14.11
C ILE A 184 3.17 -1.22 14.90
N LEU A 185 2.63 -2.24 14.25
CA LEU A 185 1.64 -3.15 14.85
C LEU A 185 2.21 -3.98 16.01
N LEU A 186 3.51 -4.25 15.98
CA LEU A 186 4.20 -4.96 17.07
C LEU A 186 4.52 -4.08 18.27
N ASN A 187 4.62 -2.76 18.10
CA ASN A 187 4.98 -1.79 19.14
C ASN A 187 4.07 -0.55 19.11
N PRO A 188 2.73 -0.68 19.12
CA PRO A 188 1.80 0.39 18.79
C PRO A 188 1.85 1.57 19.76
N SER A 189 2.23 1.37 21.02
CA SER A 189 2.31 2.44 22.04
C SER A 189 3.25 3.59 21.64
N ASN A 190 4.27 3.29 20.84
CA ASN A 190 5.23 4.29 20.36
C ASN A 190 4.72 5.09 19.15
N HIS A 191 3.55 4.70 18.61
CA HIS A 191 3.06 5.17 17.31
C HIS A 191 1.64 5.79 17.38
N ILE A 192 1.11 5.99 18.59
CA ILE A 192 -0.24 6.56 18.80
C ILE A 192 -0.31 7.98 18.24
N GLY A 193 -1.33 8.25 17.42
CA GLY A 193 -1.61 9.55 16.82
C GLY A 193 -0.65 9.95 15.71
N LYS A 194 0.26 9.08 15.29
CA LYS A 194 1.28 9.39 14.28
C LYS A 194 0.83 9.05 12.87
N THR A 195 1.25 9.91 11.94
CA THR A 195 1.16 9.67 10.50
C THR A 195 2.58 9.53 9.95
N TYR A 196 2.84 8.45 9.24
CA TYR A 196 4.12 8.17 8.58
C TYR A 196 3.93 8.15 7.08
N THR A 197 4.85 8.73 6.35
CA THR A 197 4.92 8.63 4.89
C THR A 197 6.07 7.69 4.52
N ILE A 198 5.73 6.48 4.11
CA ILE A 198 6.73 5.45 3.80
C ILE A 198 7.15 5.59 2.34
N THR A 199 8.44 5.84 2.15
CA THR A 199 9.05 6.02 0.82
C THR A 199 10.28 5.14 0.69
N SER A 200 10.51 4.57 -0.50
CA SER A 200 11.69 3.75 -0.79
C SER A 200 12.73 4.49 -1.61
N GLU A 201 12.31 5.23 -2.63
CA GLU A 201 13.22 5.99 -3.48
C GLU A 201 12.53 7.20 -4.13
N LEU A 202 13.30 8.28 -4.32
CA LEU A 202 12.94 9.41 -5.16
C LEU A 202 13.79 9.34 -6.43
N SER A 203 13.18 9.07 -7.57
CA SER A 203 13.87 8.93 -8.84
C SER A 203 12.98 9.38 -10.02
N SER A 204 13.58 9.65 -11.16
CA SER A 204 12.86 9.79 -12.42
C SER A 204 12.74 8.45 -13.15
N SER A 205 11.85 8.36 -14.14
CA SER A 205 11.73 7.14 -14.95
C SER A 205 13.01 6.84 -15.74
N ASP A 206 13.76 7.86 -16.13
CA ASP A 206 15.06 7.68 -16.79
C ASP A 206 16.12 7.10 -15.82
N GLU A 207 16.14 7.54 -14.57
CA GLU A 207 17.00 6.96 -13.53
C GLU A 207 16.58 5.53 -13.16
N GLN A 208 15.27 5.24 -13.14
CA GLN A 208 14.77 3.88 -12.99
C GLN A 208 15.26 3.00 -14.14
N ALA A 209 15.22 3.48 -15.39
CA ALA A 209 15.73 2.76 -16.55
C ALA A 209 17.23 2.43 -16.41
N GLN A 210 18.04 3.35 -15.86
CA GLN A 210 19.45 3.09 -15.56
C GLN A 210 19.62 2.00 -14.50
N SER A 211 18.85 2.07 -13.39
CA SER A 211 18.85 1.07 -12.33
C SER A 211 18.44 -0.31 -12.84
N TYR A 212 17.42 -0.38 -13.70
CA TYR A 212 16.96 -1.62 -14.32
C TYR A 212 17.97 -2.18 -15.32
N SER A 213 18.62 -1.31 -16.11
CA SER A 213 19.70 -1.72 -17.01
C SER A 213 20.88 -2.35 -16.27
N GLN A 214 21.26 -1.76 -15.14
CA GLN A 214 22.31 -2.28 -14.28
C GLN A 214 21.92 -3.64 -13.67
N ALA A 215 20.70 -3.75 -13.15
CA ALA A 215 20.22 -4.97 -12.50
C ALA A 215 20.10 -6.15 -13.48
N LEU A 216 19.63 -5.90 -14.71
CA LEU A 216 19.37 -6.92 -15.72
C LEU A 216 20.55 -7.14 -16.69
N ALA A 217 21.66 -6.40 -16.52
CA ALA A 217 22.85 -6.45 -17.37
C ALA A 217 22.55 -6.30 -18.88
N ARG A 218 21.54 -5.48 -19.21
CA ARG A 218 21.13 -5.15 -20.58
C ARG A 218 20.45 -3.79 -20.63
N PRO A 219 20.54 -3.04 -21.76
CA PRO A 219 19.95 -1.70 -21.83
C PRO A 219 18.43 -1.74 -21.74
N ILE A 220 17.88 -1.09 -20.71
CA ILE A 220 16.44 -0.87 -20.53
C ILE A 220 16.13 0.59 -20.81
N LYS A 221 15.01 0.89 -21.47
CA LYS A 221 14.57 2.24 -21.80
C LYS A 221 13.20 2.55 -21.24
N TYR A 222 13.02 3.78 -20.79
CA TYR A 222 11.71 4.34 -20.53
C TYR A 222 11.17 5.01 -21.80
N VAL A 223 9.88 4.89 -22.03
CA VAL A 223 9.17 5.59 -23.11
C VAL A 223 7.91 6.24 -22.55
N ASN A 224 7.76 7.55 -22.78
CA ASN A 224 6.52 8.25 -22.48
C ASN A 224 5.41 7.75 -23.42
N GLY A 225 4.49 6.95 -22.84
CA GLY A 225 3.34 6.34 -23.54
C GLY A 225 2.12 7.24 -23.62
N THR A 226 2.25 8.51 -23.21
CA THR A 226 1.19 9.52 -23.08
C THR A 226 0.09 9.15 -22.07
N PHE A 227 -0.66 10.14 -21.58
CA PHE A 227 -1.83 9.90 -20.71
C PHE A 227 -2.91 9.08 -21.40
N GLU A 228 -3.16 9.31 -22.70
CA GLU A 228 -4.15 8.57 -23.48
C GLU A 228 -3.75 7.09 -23.67
N GLY A 229 -2.52 6.84 -24.07
CA GLY A 229 -1.97 5.49 -24.22
C GLY A 229 -1.99 4.71 -22.90
N THR A 230 -1.59 5.36 -21.81
CA THR A 230 -1.62 4.77 -20.46
C THR A 230 -3.07 4.50 -20.01
N LYS A 231 -4.02 5.42 -20.26
CA LYS A 231 -5.44 5.18 -19.96
C LYS A 231 -5.93 3.91 -20.67
N LYS A 232 -5.67 3.79 -21.96
CA LYS A 232 -6.07 2.62 -22.77
C LYS A 232 -5.46 1.32 -22.25
N ALA A 233 -4.20 1.33 -21.84
CA ALA A 233 -3.55 0.15 -21.27
C ALA A 233 -4.15 -0.25 -19.92
N LEU A 234 -4.35 0.69 -19.00
CA LEU A 234 -4.88 0.43 -17.67
C LEU A 234 -6.33 -0.04 -17.65
N LEU A 235 -7.16 0.38 -18.60
CA LEU A 235 -8.55 -0.08 -18.74
C LEU A 235 -8.69 -1.59 -18.97
N ASN A 236 -7.62 -2.28 -19.37
CA ASN A 236 -7.62 -3.75 -19.47
C ASN A 236 -7.54 -4.45 -18.10
N PHE A 237 -7.17 -3.73 -17.03
CA PHE A 237 -6.85 -4.31 -15.72
C PHE A 237 -7.69 -3.74 -14.57
N MET A 238 -8.26 -2.56 -14.75
CA MET A 238 -9.03 -1.89 -13.69
C MET A 238 -10.18 -1.05 -14.27
N PRO A 239 -11.22 -0.77 -13.47
CA PRO A 239 -12.36 0.03 -13.92
C PRO A 239 -11.98 1.50 -14.18
N GLU A 240 -12.70 2.16 -15.07
CA GLU A 240 -12.40 3.51 -15.55
C GLU A 240 -12.23 4.54 -14.42
N TRP A 241 -13.10 4.53 -13.40
CA TRP A 241 -13.00 5.44 -12.27
C TRP A 241 -11.64 5.34 -11.55
N GLN A 242 -11.09 4.13 -11.47
CA GLN A 242 -9.79 3.89 -10.83
C GLN A 242 -8.64 4.32 -11.74
N VAL A 243 -8.77 4.08 -13.05
CA VAL A 243 -7.81 4.58 -14.06
C VAL A 243 -7.73 6.10 -14.00
N ASP A 244 -8.86 6.78 -13.98
CA ASP A 244 -8.91 8.24 -13.90
C ASP A 244 -8.22 8.75 -12.61
N GLY A 245 -8.49 8.12 -11.46
CA GLY A 245 -7.80 8.45 -10.21
C GLY A 245 -6.28 8.22 -10.25
N VAL A 246 -5.82 7.14 -10.90
CA VAL A 246 -4.38 6.90 -11.10
C VAL A 246 -3.76 7.98 -11.99
N LEU A 247 -4.43 8.36 -13.07
CA LEU A 247 -3.94 9.40 -13.97
C LEU A 247 -3.92 10.79 -13.31
N GLU A 248 -4.85 11.07 -12.39
CA GLU A 248 -4.80 12.30 -11.57
C GLU A 248 -3.52 12.34 -10.72
N LEU A 249 -3.08 11.21 -10.11
CA LEU A 249 -1.80 11.15 -9.39
C LEU A 249 -0.61 11.44 -10.32
N TYR A 250 -0.60 10.88 -11.53
CA TYR A 250 0.46 11.17 -12.50
C TYR A 250 0.49 12.64 -12.94
N LYS A 251 -0.67 13.31 -13.02
CA LYS A 251 -0.72 14.76 -13.28
C LYS A 251 -0.10 15.57 -12.13
N LEU A 252 -0.23 15.13 -10.88
CA LEU A 252 0.47 15.77 -9.76
C LEU A 252 2.00 15.59 -9.87
N ILE A 253 2.45 14.37 -10.29
CA ILE A 253 3.87 14.12 -10.52
C ILE A 253 4.41 14.99 -11.65
N GLU A 254 3.70 15.10 -12.78
CA GLU A 254 4.08 15.94 -13.91
C GLU A 254 4.28 17.41 -13.48
N LYS A 255 3.43 17.90 -12.57
CA LYS A 255 3.52 19.24 -11.96
C LYS A 255 4.56 19.33 -10.84
N GLN A 256 5.20 18.24 -10.46
CA GLN A 256 6.16 18.14 -9.35
C GLN A 256 5.57 18.59 -8.00
N GLU A 257 4.30 18.24 -7.74
CA GLU A 257 3.63 18.53 -6.46
C GLU A 257 4.34 17.84 -5.29
N GLN A 258 4.52 18.56 -4.17
CA GLN A 258 5.30 18.11 -3.00
C GLN A 258 4.86 16.74 -2.49
N SER A 259 3.57 16.45 -2.50
CA SER A 259 3.03 15.15 -2.08
C SER A 259 3.54 13.96 -2.89
N GLN A 260 4.09 14.20 -4.08
CA GLN A 260 4.53 13.15 -5.01
C GLN A 260 6.06 13.11 -5.20
N VAL A 261 6.78 14.12 -4.69
CA VAL A 261 8.23 14.23 -4.85
C VAL A 261 9.01 14.33 -3.54
N THR A 262 8.32 14.28 -2.40
CA THR A 262 8.98 14.37 -1.09
C THR A 262 9.41 12.97 -0.62
N PHE A 263 10.71 12.74 -0.56
CA PHE A 263 11.29 11.58 0.13
C PHE A 263 11.31 11.81 1.64
N THR A 264 11.00 10.78 2.42
CA THR A 264 11.04 10.81 3.88
C THR A 264 11.99 9.76 4.44
N ASN A 265 12.46 9.97 5.67
CA ASN A 265 13.26 9.00 6.41
C ASN A 265 12.41 8.10 7.34
N ASP A 266 11.09 8.15 7.23
CA ASP A 266 10.18 7.43 8.13
C ASP A 266 10.42 5.92 8.12
N PHE A 267 10.66 5.33 6.95
CA PHE A 267 10.96 3.90 6.86
C PHE A 267 12.22 3.54 7.69
N LYS A 268 13.31 4.26 7.47
CA LYS A 268 14.57 4.04 8.19
C LYS A 268 14.42 4.29 9.69
N THR A 269 13.71 5.34 10.07
CA THR A 269 13.43 5.67 11.47
C THR A 269 12.62 4.59 12.17
N LEU A 270 11.62 4.02 11.50
CA LEU A 270 10.78 2.95 12.03
C LEU A 270 11.50 1.61 12.14
N THR A 271 12.23 1.24 11.10
CA THR A 271 12.71 -0.14 10.92
C THR A 271 14.22 -0.31 11.21
N GLY A 272 14.96 0.78 11.26
CA GLY A 272 16.43 0.77 11.31
C GLY A 272 17.11 0.28 10.03
N LYS A 273 16.34 0.06 8.94
CA LYS A 273 16.84 -0.46 7.67
C LYS A 273 16.84 0.60 6.58
N GLU A 274 17.73 0.43 5.59
CA GLU A 274 17.66 1.23 4.38
C GLU A 274 16.49 0.74 3.50
N PRO A 275 15.72 1.66 2.89
CA PRO A 275 14.63 1.28 2.01
C PRO A 275 15.13 0.58 0.73
N THR A 276 14.21 -0.11 0.08
CA THR A 276 14.50 -0.89 -1.13
C THR A 276 14.59 0.04 -2.34
N THR A 277 15.79 0.20 -2.90
CA THR A 277 16.00 0.97 -4.14
C THR A 277 15.48 0.22 -5.37
N HIS A 278 15.21 0.93 -6.47
CA HIS A 278 14.83 0.32 -7.75
C HIS A 278 15.87 -0.70 -8.24
N LEU A 279 17.17 -0.43 -8.01
CA LEU A 279 18.24 -1.37 -8.32
C LEU A 279 18.08 -2.68 -7.52
N LYS A 280 17.96 -2.58 -6.20
CA LYS A 280 17.80 -3.77 -5.34
C LYS A 280 16.51 -4.52 -5.65
N PHE A 281 15.41 -3.79 -5.87
CA PHE A 281 14.13 -4.38 -6.25
C PHE A 281 14.25 -5.20 -7.53
N MET A 282 14.81 -4.61 -8.58
CA MET A 282 14.97 -5.28 -9.88
C MET A 282 15.93 -6.48 -9.79
N GLN A 283 17.00 -6.39 -9.00
CA GLN A 283 17.91 -7.54 -8.74
C GLN A 283 17.17 -8.69 -8.06
N GLN A 284 16.34 -8.39 -7.05
CA GLN A 284 15.57 -9.39 -6.30
C GLN A 284 14.56 -10.13 -7.18
N PHE A 285 13.94 -9.43 -8.13
CA PHE A 285 12.88 -9.97 -8.99
C PHE A 285 13.31 -10.15 -10.45
N SER A 286 14.61 -10.19 -10.73
CA SER A 286 15.17 -10.24 -12.10
C SER A 286 14.61 -11.36 -12.97
N VAL A 287 14.23 -12.50 -12.38
CA VAL A 287 13.61 -13.64 -13.10
C VAL A 287 12.25 -13.27 -13.70
N ALA A 288 11.57 -12.26 -13.16
CA ALA A 288 10.28 -11.78 -13.68
C ALA A 288 10.43 -10.90 -14.93
N PHE A 289 11.63 -10.42 -15.22
CA PHE A 289 11.97 -9.48 -16.26
C PHE A 289 13.03 -10.06 -17.21
#